data_23c83017001629fc0a2c8bb6035c9546
#
_entry.id   23c83017001629fc0a2c8bb6035c9546
#
_cell.length_a   1.000
_cell.length_b   1.000
_cell.length_c   1.000
_cell.angle_alpha   90.00
_cell.angle_beta   90.00
_cell.angle_gamma   90.00
#
_symmetry.space_group_name_H-M   'P 1'
#
loop_
_entity.id
_entity.type
_entity.pdbx_description
1 polymer ?
#
loop_
_entity_poly.entity_id
_entity_poly.type
_entity_poly.pdbx_seq_one_letter_code
_entity_poly.pdbx_strand_id
1 'polypeptide(L)'
;MDEERLTETKAVSEDIDETSLRPRSLDEYIGQKKVKENMRVFIEAAKRRREPLDHVLLYGPPGLGKTTLASIIAAELGVNIRITSGPAIERPGDLAAILTNLSDFDVLFIDEIHRLNRTVEEILYPAMEDFALDIIIGKGPSARSIRLDLPKFTLVGATTRAGLLTSPLRDRFGVINRLDMYDVEELTLIVKRSASILGVGIDDRGAGEIARRSRGTPRIANRLLKRVRDFAQVKGEGVIDAETAAMALNALEVDGIGLDRTDRNMLSSIIEKFGGGPVGLDTLAACIGEEPDTIEDVYEPYLLQIGFIKKTPRGRMATKLAYDHLGIRMKGGFYEQQEMDID
;
A
#
# COMPACT_ATOMS: atom_id res chain seq x y z
N MET A 1 20.85 33.90 -9.35
CA MET A 1 20.17 33.60 -10.64
C MET A 1 20.21 32.09 -10.79
N ASP A 2 19.18 31.52 -10.28
CA ASP A 2 18.30 30.47 -10.77
C ASP A 2 18.98 29.19 -11.35
N GLU A 3 19.43 28.34 -10.45
CA GLU A 3 19.52 26.89 -10.66
C GLU A 3 18.39 26.22 -9.82
N GLU A 4 17.14 26.46 -10.23
CA GLU A 4 15.98 25.80 -9.63
C GLU A 4 15.25 24.95 -10.70
N ARG A 5 15.04 23.63 -10.37
CA ARG A 5 13.89 22.83 -10.79
C ARG A 5 13.89 22.16 -12.17
N LEU A 6 14.83 21.26 -12.41
CA LEU A 6 14.68 20.28 -13.52
C LEU A 6 14.20 18.88 -13.07
N THR A 7 14.12 18.63 -11.76
CA THR A 7 13.70 17.31 -11.20
C THR A 7 12.21 17.21 -10.87
N GLU A 8 11.49 18.32 -10.71
CA GLU A 8 10.06 18.32 -10.36
C GLU A 8 9.13 17.97 -11.54
N THR A 9 9.52 18.22 -12.78
CA THR A 9 8.61 18.11 -13.93
C THR A 9 8.35 16.66 -14.39
N LYS A 10 9.24 15.71 -14.12
CA LYS A 10 9.02 14.29 -14.48
C LYS A 10 8.20 13.52 -13.46
N ALA A 11 8.38 13.79 -12.17
CA ALA A 11 7.57 13.21 -11.09
C ALA A 11 6.10 13.66 -11.18
N VAL A 12 5.85 14.91 -11.54
CA VAL A 12 4.51 15.48 -11.68
C VAL A 12 3.68 14.84 -12.82
N SER A 13 4.31 14.38 -13.92
CA SER A 13 3.54 13.78 -15.03
C SER A 13 3.09 12.33 -14.74
N GLU A 14 3.91 11.54 -14.07
CA GLU A 14 3.54 10.17 -13.66
C GLU A 14 2.49 10.18 -12.53
N ASP A 15 2.58 11.12 -11.59
CA ASP A 15 1.61 11.30 -10.51
C ASP A 15 0.25 11.83 -11.01
N ILE A 16 0.22 12.71 -12.00
CA ILE A 16 -1.02 13.20 -12.62
C ILE A 16 -1.76 12.05 -13.32
N ASP A 17 -1.04 11.19 -14.03
CA ASP A 17 -1.59 10.03 -14.72
C ASP A 17 -2.12 8.95 -13.73
N GLU A 18 -1.44 8.72 -12.62
CA GLU A 18 -1.94 7.81 -11.57
C GLU A 18 -3.18 8.39 -10.87
N THR A 19 -3.21 9.68 -10.63
CA THR A 19 -4.35 10.37 -10.00
C THR A 19 -5.61 10.30 -10.87
N SER A 20 -5.46 10.32 -12.21
CA SER A 20 -6.58 10.21 -13.14
C SER A 20 -7.28 8.85 -13.11
N LEU A 21 -6.55 7.77 -12.78
CA LEU A 21 -7.09 6.41 -12.72
C LEU A 21 -7.77 6.08 -11.38
N ARG A 22 -7.60 6.91 -10.36
CA ARG A 22 -8.19 6.66 -9.04
C ARG A 22 -9.72 6.84 -9.06
N PRO A 23 -10.49 5.91 -8.46
CA PRO A 23 -11.92 6.11 -8.27
C PRO A 23 -12.17 7.30 -7.33
N ARG A 24 -13.28 8.01 -7.58
CA ARG A 24 -13.64 9.24 -6.84
C ARG A 24 -14.81 9.04 -5.87
N SER A 25 -15.49 7.91 -5.93
CA SER A 25 -16.63 7.56 -5.07
C SER A 25 -16.56 6.11 -4.62
N LEU A 26 -17.33 5.76 -3.58
CA LEU A 26 -17.47 4.37 -3.14
C LEU A 26 -18.09 3.49 -4.23
N ASP A 27 -18.92 4.03 -5.13
CA ASP A 27 -19.52 3.26 -6.21
C ASP A 27 -18.51 2.86 -7.28
N GLU A 28 -17.57 3.75 -7.59
CA GLU A 28 -16.48 3.47 -8.51
C GLU A 28 -15.39 2.57 -7.91
N TYR A 29 -15.34 2.45 -6.57
CA TYR A 29 -14.33 1.68 -5.87
C TYR A 29 -14.63 0.19 -5.97
N ILE A 30 -13.89 -0.51 -6.83
CA ILE A 30 -14.03 -1.95 -7.08
C ILE A 30 -13.37 -2.73 -5.93
N GLY A 31 -13.96 -3.86 -5.55
CA GLY A 31 -13.45 -4.73 -4.50
C GLY A 31 -13.73 -4.25 -3.08
N GLN A 32 -13.05 -4.86 -2.10
CA GLN A 32 -13.13 -4.53 -0.66
C GLN A 32 -14.59 -4.43 -0.15
N LYS A 33 -15.49 -5.31 -0.58
CA LYS A 33 -16.96 -5.20 -0.42
C LYS A 33 -17.38 -4.87 1.02
N LYS A 34 -16.86 -5.64 2.00
CA LYS A 34 -17.20 -5.46 3.41
C LYS A 34 -16.74 -4.11 3.97
N VAL A 35 -15.53 -3.68 3.62
CA VAL A 35 -14.99 -2.38 4.02
C VAL A 35 -15.83 -1.26 3.43
N LYS A 36 -16.16 -1.36 2.14
CA LYS A 36 -16.99 -0.38 1.42
C LYS A 36 -18.39 -0.25 2.01
N GLU A 37 -19.06 -1.37 2.29
CA GLU A 37 -20.39 -1.39 2.90
C GLU A 37 -20.39 -0.74 4.28
N ASN A 38 -19.44 -1.10 5.15
CA ASN A 38 -19.30 -0.51 6.47
C ASN A 38 -19.02 0.99 6.39
N MET A 39 -18.06 1.40 5.54
CA MET A 39 -17.73 2.82 5.38
C MET A 39 -18.93 3.63 4.88
N ARG A 40 -19.75 3.10 3.99
CA ARG A 40 -20.99 3.77 3.53
C ARG A 40 -21.94 4.05 4.70
N VAL A 41 -22.12 3.07 5.59
CA VAL A 41 -22.97 3.23 6.78
C VAL A 41 -22.40 4.28 7.73
N PHE A 42 -21.10 4.23 8.01
CA PHE A 42 -20.45 5.15 8.95
C PHE A 42 -20.46 6.60 8.43
N ILE A 43 -20.16 6.80 7.16
CA ILE A 43 -20.20 8.11 6.50
C ILE A 43 -21.61 8.69 6.53
N GLU A 44 -22.62 7.90 6.17
CA GLU A 44 -24.01 8.36 6.18
C GLU A 44 -24.49 8.71 7.60
N ALA A 45 -24.10 7.91 8.60
CA ALA A 45 -24.42 8.19 9.98
C ALA A 45 -23.77 9.47 10.50
N ALA A 46 -22.49 9.70 10.21
CA ALA A 46 -21.77 10.93 10.56
C ALA A 46 -22.43 12.16 9.92
N LYS A 47 -22.78 12.09 8.62
CA LYS A 47 -23.50 13.18 7.91
C LYS A 47 -24.84 13.48 8.53
N ARG A 48 -25.65 12.48 8.90
CA ARG A 48 -26.97 12.68 9.54
C ARG A 48 -26.86 13.34 10.90
N ARG A 49 -25.84 12.97 11.70
CA ARG A 49 -25.61 13.56 13.02
C ARG A 49 -24.89 14.92 12.95
N ARG A 50 -24.34 15.28 11.81
CA ARG A 50 -23.47 16.46 11.64
C ARG A 50 -22.26 16.44 12.58
N GLU A 51 -21.61 15.28 12.64
CA GLU A 51 -20.43 15.01 13.45
C GLU A 51 -19.28 14.56 12.55
N PRO A 52 -18.01 14.71 13.00
CA PRO A 52 -16.91 14.10 12.29
C PRO A 52 -17.10 12.58 12.25
N LEU A 53 -16.58 11.94 11.22
CA LEU A 53 -16.45 10.48 11.22
C LEU A 53 -15.44 10.07 12.29
N ASP A 54 -15.66 8.94 12.95
CA ASP A 54 -14.65 8.35 13.83
C ASP A 54 -13.32 8.18 13.10
N HIS A 55 -12.21 8.26 13.84
CA HIS A 55 -10.89 8.05 13.26
C HIS A 55 -10.77 6.66 12.65
N VAL A 56 -10.20 6.58 11.44
CA VAL A 56 -10.13 5.35 10.62
C VAL A 56 -8.69 4.90 10.47
N LEU A 57 -8.41 3.63 10.76
CA LEU A 57 -7.14 2.98 10.44
C LEU A 57 -7.32 2.04 9.26
N LEU A 58 -6.56 2.28 8.18
CA LEU A 58 -6.50 1.43 6.99
C LEU A 58 -5.15 0.69 6.99
N TYR A 59 -5.17 -0.65 7.02
CA TYR A 59 -3.92 -1.41 7.00
C TYR A 59 -3.95 -2.56 6.00
N GLY A 60 -2.78 -2.98 5.58
CA GLY A 60 -2.59 -4.07 4.60
C GLY A 60 -1.45 -3.79 3.65
N PRO A 61 -1.10 -4.75 2.79
CA PRO A 61 -0.01 -4.65 1.82
C PRO A 61 -0.02 -3.34 1.00
N PRO A 62 1.12 -2.93 0.44
CA PRO A 62 1.18 -1.73 -0.39
C PRO A 62 0.37 -1.91 -1.68
N GLY A 63 -0.09 -0.79 -2.27
CA GLY A 63 -0.77 -0.80 -3.58
C GLY A 63 -2.24 -1.21 -3.58
N LEU A 64 -2.87 -1.44 -2.41
CA LEU A 64 -4.28 -1.86 -2.28
C LEU A 64 -5.29 -0.71 -2.27
N GLY A 65 -4.85 0.55 -2.36
CA GLY A 65 -5.74 1.71 -2.44
C GLY A 65 -6.08 2.37 -1.11
N LYS A 66 -5.23 2.27 -0.06
CA LYS A 66 -5.43 2.96 1.23
C LYS A 66 -5.61 4.47 1.05
N THR A 67 -4.70 5.12 0.34
CA THR A 67 -4.77 6.56 0.03
C THR A 67 -6.00 6.92 -0.80
N THR A 68 -6.35 6.05 -1.76
CA THR A 68 -7.54 6.22 -2.60
C THR A 68 -8.82 6.18 -1.75
N LEU A 69 -8.92 5.20 -0.84
CA LEU A 69 -10.09 5.09 0.05
C LEU A 69 -10.19 6.29 1.00
N ALA A 70 -9.06 6.81 1.51
CA ALA A 70 -9.07 8.03 2.32
C ALA A 70 -9.60 9.25 1.53
N SER A 71 -9.18 9.40 0.27
CA SER A 71 -9.69 10.46 -0.61
C SER A 71 -11.18 10.31 -0.89
N ILE A 72 -11.66 9.08 -1.09
CA ILE A 72 -13.08 8.79 -1.28
C ILE A 72 -13.88 9.12 -0.02
N ILE A 73 -13.38 8.78 1.18
CA ILE A 73 -14.03 9.10 2.45
C ILE A 73 -14.26 10.62 2.56
N ALA A 74 -13.24 11.43 2.27
CA ALA A 74 -13.36 12.89 2.29
C ALA A 74 -14.36 13.41 1.25
N ALA A 75 -14.30 12.88 0.03
CA ALA A 75 -15.23 13.24 -1.06
C ALA A 75 -16.68 12.88 -0.70
N GLU A 76 -16.92 11.68 -0.16
CA GLU A 76 -18.24 11.25 0.29
C GLU A 76 -18.76 12.08 1.47
N LEU A 77 -17.89 12.50 2.40
CA LEU A 77 -18.26 13.41 3.48
C LEU A 77 -18.53 14.84 2.97
N GLY A 78 -17.98 15.22 1.81
CA GLY A 78 -18.06 16.56 1.24
C GLY A 78 -17.14 17.57 1.93
N VAL A 79 -15.97 17.11 2.41
CA VAL A 79 -14.98 17.92 3.15
C VAL A 79 -13.62 17.87 2.46
N ASN A 80 -12.69 18.74 2.89
CA ASN A 80 -11.33 18.73 2.37
C ASN A 80 -10.52 17.56 2.95
N ILE A 81 -9.50 17.13 2.21
CA ILE A 81 -8.49 16.18 2.68
C ILE A 81 -7.11 16.85 2.71
N ARG A 82 -6.43 16.72 3.85
CA ARG A 82 -5.01 17.03 3.95
C ARG A 82 -4.22 15.73 3.96
N ILE A 83 -3.29 15.61 3.03
CA ILE A 83 -2.47 14.39 2.87
C ILE A 83 -1.06 14.67 3.35
N THR A 84 -0.54 13.79 4.19
CA THR A 84 0.84 13.77 4.66
C THR A 84 1.31 12.33 4.89
N SER A 85 2.54 12.15 5.36
CA SER A 85 3.07 10.83 5.71
C SER A 85 3.80 10.88 7.05
N GLY A 86 3.92 9.72 7.73
CA GLY A 86 4.66 9.62 8.99
C GLY A 86 6.07 10.18 8.90
N PRO A 87 6.89 9.78 7.88
CA PRO A 87 8.23 10.33 7.70
C PRO A 87 8.29 11.84 7.45
N ALA A 88 7.25 12.46 6.90
CA ALA A 88 7.20 13.91 6.65
C ALA A 88 6.91 14.73 7.90
N ILE A 89 6.48 14.11 8.99
CA ILE A 89 6.19 14.75 10.28
C ILE A 89 7.37 14.44 11.25
N GLU A 90 8.39 15.25 11.17
CA GLU A 90 9.61 15.01 11.97
C GLU A 90 9.48 15.54 13.42
N ARG A 91 8.74 16.60 13.60
CA ARG A 91 8.64 17.33 14.88
C ARG A 91 7.21 17.58 15.30
N PRO A 92 6.95 17.66 16.61
CA PRO A 92 5.66 18.07 17.16
C PRO A 92 5.06 19.32 16.52
N GLY A 93 5.89 20.32 16.21
CA GLY A 93 5.47 21.55 15.55
C GLY A 93 4.93 21.37 14.13
N ASP A 94 5.43 20.38 13.39
CA ASP A 94 4.97 20.08 12.03
C ASP A 94 3.53 19.55 12.09
N LEU A 95 3.25 18.63 13.02
CA LEU A 95 1.90 18.13 13.24
C LEU A 95 0.95 19.23 13.74
N ALA A 96 1.39 20.05 14.71
CA ALA A 96 0.61 21.15 15.21
C ALA A 96 0.23 22.14 14.09
N ALA A 97 1.18 22.48 13.21
CA ALA A 97 0.92 23.34 12.06
C ALA A 97 -0.11 22.73 11.09
N ILE A 98 -0.09 21.42 10.87
CA ILE A 98 -1.08 20.73 10.03
C ILE A 98 -2.46 20.81 10.70
N LEU A 99 -2.56 20.44 11.97
CA LEU A 99 -3.83 20.33 12.70
C LEU A 99 -4.53 21.69 12.87
N THR A 100 -3.78 22.77 13.15
CA THR A 100 -4.33 24.12 13.30
C THR A 100 -4.81 24.74 11.99
N ASN A 101 -4.41 24.19 10.84
CA ASN A 101 -4.85 24.63 9.51
C ASN A 101 -5.99 23.78 8.92
N LEU A 102 -6.57 22.86 9.70
CA LEU A 102 -7.77 22.14 9.30
C LEU A 102 -9.01 23.00 9.51
N SER A 103 -10.04 22.72 8.72
CA SER A 103 -11.41 23.23 8.96
C SER A 103 -12.24 22.17 9.67
N ASP A 104 -13.41 22.58 10.19
CA ASP A 104 -14.34 21.62 10.82
C ASP A 104 -14.70 20.48 9.89
N PHE A 105 -14.56 19.27 10.42
CA PHE A 105 -14.84 17.98 9.75
C PHE A 105 -13.86 17.56 8.65
N ASP A 106 -12.81 18.34 8.37
CA ASP A 106 -11.78 17.96 7.39
C ASP A 106 -11.17 16.59 7.73
N VAL A 107 -10.67 15.93 6.71
CA VAL A 107 -9.94 14.67 6.82
C VAL A 107 -8.44 14.94 6.81
N LEU A 108 -7.74 14.50 7.84
CA LEU A 108 -6.28 14.38 7.85
C LEU A 108 -5.90 12.95 7.50
N PHE A 109 -5.19 12.76 6.39
CA PHE A 109 -4.63 11.46 6.00
C PHE A 109 -3.13 11.41 6.30
N ILE A 110 -2.70 10.42 7.08
CA ILE A 110 -1.28 10.15 7.37
C ILE A 110 -0.93 8.77 6.81
N ASP A 111 -0.14 8.74 5.73
CA ASP A 111 0.40 7.48 5.19
C ASP A 111 1.59 7.02 6.02
N GLU A 112 1.82 5.71 6.07
CA GLU A 112 2.87 5.07 6.89
C GLU A 112 2.90 5.59 8.34
N ILE A 113 1.72 5.70 8.97
CA ILE A 113 1.53 6.31 10.30
C ILE A 113 2.37 5.61 11.38
N HIS A 114 2.76 4.34 11.19
CA HIS A 114 3.65 3.61 12.09
C HIS A 114 5.08 4.17 12.14
N ARG A 115 5.43 5.06 11.21
CA ARG A 115 6.74 5.73 11.16
C ARG A 115 6.77 7.08 11.88
N LEU A 116 5.68 7.49 12.52
CA LEU A 116 5.68 8.62 13.42
C LEU A 116 6.63 8.35 14.60
N ASN A 117 7.41 9.36 14.96
CA ASN A 117 8.21 9.26 16.18
C ASN A 117 7.33 9.43 17.42
N ARG A 118 7.78 8.90 18.54
CA ARG A 118 7.02 8.87 19.79
C ARG A 118 6.58 10.24 20.29
N THR A 119 7.39 11.28 20.10
CA THR A 119 7.06 12.64 20.55
C THR A 119 5.95 13.27 19.73
N VAL A 120 5.82 12.89 18.45
CA VAL A 120 4.71 13.28 17.57
C VAL A 120 3.45 12.51 17.92
N GLU A 121 3.57 11.19 18.19
CA GLU A 121 2.42 10.39 18.66
C GLU A 121 1.81 10.94 19.94
N GLU A 122 2.63 11.36 20.93
CA GLU A 122 2.16 11.91 22.20
C GLU A 122 1.33 13.18 22.05
N ILE A 123 1.58 13.96 21.00
CA ILE A 123 0.75 15.13 20.65
C ILE A 123 -0.51 14.73 19.87
N LEU A 124 -0.43 13.68 19.09
CA LEU A 124 -1.57 13.20 18.31
C LEU A 124 -2.70 12.67 19.23
N TYR A 125 -2.35 12.09 20.38
CA TYR A 125 -3.35 11.49 21.28
C TYR A 125 -4.42 12.50 21.76
N PRO A 126 -4.08 13.63 22.41
CA PRO A 126 -5.09 14.61 22.83
C PRO A 126 -5.78 15.26 21.62
N ALA A 127 -5.09 15.38 20.49
CA ALA A 127 -5.70 15.90 19.27
C ALA A 127 -6.83 14.99 18.76
N MET A 128 -6.67 13.65 18.88
CA MET A 128 -7.69 12.67 18.47
C MET A 128 -8.84 12.56 19.49
N GLU A 129 -8.55 12.60 20.79
CA GLU A 129 -9.55 12.39 21.83
C GLU A 129 -10.36 13.65 22.14
N ASP A 130 -9.63 14.75 22.35
CA ASP A 130 -10.20 16.01 22.90
C ASP A 130 -10.29 17.12 21.84
N PHE A 131 -9.77 16.90 20.64
CA PHE A 131 -9.61 17.96 19.62
C PHE A 131 -8.85 19.17 20.19
N ALA A 132 -7.75 18.91 20.88
CA ALA A 132 -6.92 19.94 21.50
C ALA A 132 -5.43 19.58 21.43
N LEU A 133 -4.59 20.61 21.47
CA LEU A 133 -3.14 20.50 21.58
C LEU A 133 -2.67 21.14 22.88
N ASP A 134 -1.81 20.43 23.62
CA ASP A 134 -1.11 20.99 24.76
C ASP A 134 0.29 21.45 24.34
N ILE A 135 0.48 22.77 24.25
CA ILE A 135 1.74 23.38 23.83
C ILE A 135 2.48 23.90 25.05
N ILE A 136 3.71 23.41 25.25
CA ILE A 136 4.59 23.90 26.33
C ILE A 136 5.37 25.10 25.81
N ILE A 137 5.13 26.27 26.42
CA ILE A 137 5.86 27.49 26.12
C ILE A 137 6.84 27.79 27.24
N GLY A 138 8.10 28.05 26.90
CA GLY A 138 9.19 28.34 27.86
C GLY A 138 10.04 27.10 28.15
N LYS A 139 11.03 27.25 29.03
CA LYS A 139 11.95 26.20 29.47
C LYS A 139 12.09 26.17 30.98
N GLY A 140 12.32 25.01 31.56
CA GLY A 140 12.55 24.84 32.99
C GLY A 140 11.29 25.10 33.86
N PRO A 141 11.44 25.46 35.14
CA PRO A 141 10.33 25.60 36.10
C PRO A 141 9.29 26.70 35.76
N SER A 142 9.61 27.61 34.85
CA SER A 142 8.70 28.64 34.35
C SER A 142 7.94 28.27 33.06
N ALA A 143 8.10 27.07 32.56
CA ALA A 143 7.36 26.56 31.42
C ALA A 143 5.84 26.53 31.73
N ARG A 144 5.03 26.99 30.80
CA ARG A 144 3.56 26.98 30.91
C ARG A 144 2.99 26.10 29.79
N SER A 145 2.01 25.26 30.13
CA SER A 145 1.20 24.58 29.13
C SER A 145 0.06 25.50 28.70
N ILE A 146 -0.11 25.68 27.41
CA ILE A 146 -1.28 26.33 26.80
C ILE A 146 -2.04 25.28 26.02
N ARG A 147 -3.32 25.09 26.33
CA ARG A 147 -4.23 24.24 25.58
C ARG A 147 -4.83 25.06 24.43
N LEU A 148 -4.65 24.55 23.22
CA LEU A 148 -5.19 25.12 21.98
C LEU A 148 -6.30 24.20 21.47
N ASP A 149 -7.51 24.70 21.35
CA ASP A 149 -8.62 23.94 20.75
C ASP A 149 -8.42 23.80 19.23
N LEU A 150 -8.71 22.65 18.72
CA LEU A 150 -8.64 22.29 17.30
C LEU A 150 -10.06 22.19 16.70
N PRO A 151 -10.21 22.46 15.40
CA PRO A 151 -11.41 22.04 14.68
C PRO A 151 -11.63 20.53 14.84
N LYS A 152 -12.89 20.10 14.88
CA LYS A 152 -13.21 18.66 14.88
C LYS A 152 -12.84 18.07 13.53
N PHE A 153 -12.01 17.04 13.49
CA PHE A 153 -11.52 16.45 12.27
C PHE A 153 -11.57 14.92 12.33
N THR A 154 -11.45 14.27 11.18
CA THR A 154 -11.28 12.82 11.07
C THR A 154 -9.84 12.50 10.71
N LEU A 155 -9.14 11.72 11.53
CA LEU A 155 -7.86 11.15 11.17
C LEU A 155 -8.09 9.84 10.40
N VAL A 156 -7.51 9.73 9.20
CA VAL A 156 -7.38 8.47 8.47
C VAL A 156 -5.91 8.08 8.46
N GLY A 157 -5.53 7.12 9.29
CA GLY A 157 -4.18 6.54 9.31
C GLY A 157 -4.05 5.39 8.33
N ALA A 158 -2.94 5.31 7.61
CA ALA A 158 -2.63 4.17 6.76
C ALA A 158 -1.29 3.54 7.17
N THR A 159 -1.21 2.20 7.09
CA THR A 159 0.04 1.47 7.38
C THR A 159 0.12 0.16 6.63
N THR A 160 1.33 -0.23 6.25
CA THR A 160 1.64 -1.59 5.78
C THR A 160 1.90 -2.54 6.95
N ARG A 161 2.33 -2.03 8.11
CA ARG A 161 2.81 -2.77 9.28
C ARG A 161 2.00 -2.42 10.53
N ALA A 162 0.75 -2.89 10.60
CA ALA A 162 -0.15 -2.60 11.74
C ALA A 162 0.42 -3.05 13.11
N GLY A 163 1.27 -4.08 13.13
CA GLY A 163 1.92 -4.56 14.36
C GLY A 163 2.99 -3.61 14.92
N LEU A 164 3.45 -2.62 14.15
CA LEU A 164 4.40 -1.61 14.63
C LEU A 164 3.71 -0.38 15.25
N LEU A 165 2.39 -0.26 15.14
CA LEU A 165 1.64 0.79 15.82
C LEU A 165 1.65 0.54 17.33
N THR A 166 1.84 1.59 18.10
CA THR A 166 1.70 1.53 19.55
C THR A 166 0.23 1.23 19.92
N SER A 167 0.02 0.46 20.99
CA SER A 167 -1.35 0.17 21.45
C SER A 167 -2.14 1.44 21.74
N PRO A 168 -1.56 2.49 22.40
CA PRO A 168 -2.29 3.72 22.65
C PRO A 168 -2.76 4.43 21.38
N LEU A 169 -1.96 4.43 20.31
CA LEU A 169 -2.39 5.03 19.05
C LEU A 169 -3.48 4.20 18.38
N ARG A 170 -3.32 2.88 18.35
CA ARG A 170 -4.27 1.97 17.70
C ARG A 170 -5.64 2.00 18.37
N ASP A 171 -5.69 2.07 19.70
CA ASP A 171 -6.94 2.04 20.46
C ASP A 171 -7.79 3.33 20.29
N ARG A 172 -7.20 4.40 19.73
CA ARG A 172 -7.89 5.65 19.39
C ARG A 172 -8.59 5.65 18.03
N PHE A 173 -8.38 4.61 17.23
CA PHE A 173 -9.12 4.43 15.99
C PHE A 173 -10.44 3.71 16.27
N GLY A 174 -11.57 4.39 16.07
CA GLY A 174 -12.90 3.81 16.21
C GLY A 174 -13.25 2.84 15.08
N VAL A 175 -12.61 3.01 13.92
CA VAL A 175 -12.82 2.17 12.72
C VAL A 175 -11.49 1.60 12.26
N ILE A 176 -11.34 0.28 12.29
CA ILE A 176 -10.12 -0.41 11.86
C ILE A 176 -10.47 -1.34 10.70
N ASN A 177 -9.91 -1.09 9.52
CA ASN A 177 -10.17 -1.87 8.32
C ASN A 177 -8.87 -2.43 7.74
N ARG A 178 -8.85 -3.76 7.55
CA ARG A 178 -7.85 -4.43 6.76
C ARG A 178 -8.27 -4.40 5.29
N LEU A 179 -7.34 -4.01 4.42
CA LEU A 179 -7.50 -4.18 2.99
C LEU A 179 -6.82 -5.48 2.56
N ASP A 180 -7.57 -6.31 1.86
CA ASP A 180 -7.09 -7.59 1.37
C ASP A 180 -6.67 -7.49 -0.11
N MET A 181 -5.86 -8.46 -0.56
CA MET A 181 -5.51 -8.57 -1.97
C MET A 181 -6.77 -8.78 -2.81
N TYR A 182 -6.75 -8.20 -4.00
CA TYR A 182 -7.85 -8.32 -4.96
C TYR A 182 -7.76 -9.67 -5.69
N ASP A 183 -8.90 -10.24 -6.00
CA ASP A 183 -8.95 -11.39 -6.89
C ASP A 183 -8.77 -11.00 -8.36
N VAL A 184 -8.62 -12.00 -9.24
CA VAL A 184 -8.39 -11.76 -10.66
C VAL A 184 -9.60 -11.10 -11.34
N GLU A 185 -10.80 -11.41 -10.89
CA GLU A 185 -12.04 -10.84 -11.44
C GLU A 185 -12.15 -9.35 -11.12
N GLU A 186 -11.91 -8.99 -9.86
CA GLU A 186 -11.88 -7.59 -9.40
C GLU A 186 -10.79 -6.78 -10.13
N LEU A 187 -9.58 -7.35 -10.27
CA LEU A 187 -8.50 -6.71 -11.01
C LEU A 187 -8.80 -6.57 -12.51
N THR A 188 -9.47 -7.54 -13.11
CA THR A 188 -9.92 -7.45 -14.50
C THR A 188 -10.85 -6.26 -14.71
N LEU A 189 -11.80 -6.06 -13.79
CA LEU A 189 -12.68 -4.89 -13.81
C LEU A 189 -11.91 -3.58 -13.64
N ILE A 190 -10.91 -3.54 -12.75
CA ILE A 190 -10.05 -2.37 -12.56
C ILE A 190 -9.24 -2.06 -13.82
N VAL A 191 -8.65 -3.07 -14.45
CA VAL A 191 -7.89 -2.93 -15.70
C VAL A 191 -8.79 -2.39 -16.82
N LYS A 192 -9.98 -2.95 -17.01
CA LYS A 192 -10.95 -2.49 -18.03
C LYS A 192 -11.38 -1.03 -17.80
N ARG A 193 -11.70 -0.66 -16.54
CA ARG A 193 -12.01 0.72 -16.17
C ARG A 193 -10.83 1.65 -16.48
N SER A 194 -9.64 1.27 -16.09
CA SER A 194 -8.43 2.06 -16.33
C SER A 194 -8.09 2.18 -17.81
N ALA A 195 -8.26 1.13 -18.60
CA ALA A 195 -8.10 1.15 -20.06
C ALA A 195 -9.07 2.13 -20.72
N SER A 196 -10.35 2.14 -20.29
CA SER A 196 -11.35 3.10 -20.76
C SER A 196 -10.96 4.54 -20.47
N ILE A 197 -10.44 4.84 -19.27
CA ILE A 197 -9.97 6.19 -18.91
C ILE A 197 -8.75 6.59 -19.73
N LEU A 198 -7.85 5.64 -20.02
CA LEU A 198 -6.66 5.86 -20.85
C LEU A 198 -6.96 5.90 -22.36
N GLY A 199 -8.21 5.65 -22.78
CA GLY A 199 -8.61 5.67 -24.18
C GLY A 199 -7.99 4.52 -24.99
N VAL A 200 -7.68 3.37 -24.38
CA VAL A 200 -7.11 2.21 -25.07
C VAL A 200 -8.13 1.07 -25.15
N GLY A 201 -8.27 0.46 -26.33
CA GLY A 201 -9.09 -0.73 -26.53
C GLY A 201 -8.48 -1.94 -25.83
N ILE A 202 -9.30 -2.70 -25.10
CA ILE A 202 -8.87 -3.93 -24.42
C ILE A 202 -10.03 -4.94 -24.42
N ASP A 203 -9.72 -6.20 -24.71
CA ASP A 203 -10.70 -7.29 -24.58
C ASP A 203 -10.65 -7.95 -23.18
N ASP A 204 -11.62 -8.82 -22.90
CA ASP A 204 -11.72 -9.50 -21.60
C ASP A 204 -10.52 -10.44 -21.33
N ARG A 205 -9.95 -11.01 -22.37
CA ARG A 205 -8.81 -11.92 -22.25
C ARG A 205 -7.51 -11.16 -21.98
N GLY A 206 -7.29 -10.04 -22.68
CA GLY A 206 -6.16 -9.15 -22.43
C GLY A 206 -6.20 -8.53 -21.05
N ALA A 207 -7.38 -8.08 -20.61
CA ALA A 207 -7.56 -7.57 -19.26
C ALA A 207 -7.31 -8.65 -18.19
N GLY A 208 -7.81 -9.87 -18.41
CA GLY A 208 -7.57 -11.01 -17.52
C GLY A 208 -6.11 -11.45 -17.47
N GLU A 209 -5.37 -11.34 -18.58
CA GLU A 209 -3.94 -11.63 -18.61
C GLU A 209 -3.13 -10.64 -17.77
N ILE A 210 -3.41 -9.34 -17.87
CA ILE A 210 -2.80 -8.31 -17.02
C ILE A 210 -3.19 -8.54 -15.55
N ALA A 211 -4.47 -8.81 -15.27
CA ALA A 211 -4.97 -9.02 -13.91
C ALA A 211 -4.28 -10.20 -13.20
N ARG A 212 -4.12 -11.34 -13.87
CA ARG A 212 -3.44 -12.52 -13.30
C ARG A 212 -2.00 -12.22 -12.89
N ARG A 213 -1.28 -11.40 -13.67
CA ARG A 213 0.12 -11.06 -13.38
C ARG A 213 0.28 -9.85 -12.46
N SER A 214 -0.82 -9.32 -11.91
CA SER A 214 -0.82 -8.10 -11.08
C SER A 214 -0.67 -8.34 -9.58
N ARG A 215 -0.37 -9.56 -9.15
CA ARG A 215 -0.09 -9.90 -7.74
C ARG A 215 -1.18 -9.44 -6.75
N GLY A 216 -2.44 -9.47 -7.15
CA GLY A 216 -3.53 -9.03 -6.28
C GLY A 216 -3.59 -7.53 -5.98
N THR A 217 -2.83 -6.67 -6.70
CA THR A 217 -2.73 -5.24 -6.39
C THR A 217 -3.12 -4.32 -7.53
N PRO A 218 -4.08 -3.39 -7.32
CA PRO A 218 -4.49 -2.41 -8.33
C PRO A 218 -3.34 -1.53 -8.86
N ARG A 219 -2.38 -1.17 -8.01
CA ARG A 219 -1.22 -0.38 -8.41
C ARG A 219 -0.37 -1.09 -9.46
N ILE A 220 -0.10 -2.39 -9.25
CA ILE A 220 0.65 -3.19 -10.23
C ILE A 220 -0.17 -3.36 -11.49
N ALA A 221 -1.49 -3.65 -11.39
CA ALA A 221 -2.38 -3.79 -12.53
C ALA A 221 -2.35 -2.55 -13.44
N ASN A 222 -2.48 -1.36 -12.86
CA ASN A 222 -2.41 -0.10 -13.60
C ASN A 222 -1.02 0.15 -14.20
N ARG A 223 0.06 -0.17 -13.48
CA ARG A 223 1.43 -0.06 -13.99
C ARG A 223 1.64 -0.99 -15.19
N LEU A 224 1.23 -2.25 -15.10
CA LEU A 224 1.34 -3.21 -16.19
C LEU A 224 0.47 -2.80 -17.38
N LEU A 225 -0.77 -2.35 -17.16
CA LEU A 225 -1.65 -1.85 -18.21
C LEU A 225 -0.99 -0.74 -19.03
N LYS A 226 -0.38 0.26 -18.36
CA LYS A 226 0.34 1.35 -19.06
C LYS A 226 1.48 0.82 -19.93
N ARG A 227 2.25 -0.14 -19.45
CA ARG A 227 3.34 -0.74 -20.24
C ARG A 227 2.80 -1.58 -21.38
N VAL A 228 1.78 -2.41 -21.15
CA VAL A 228 1.15 -3.19 -22.23
C VAL A 228 0.53 -2.30 -23.30
N ARG A 229 -0.09 -1.17 -22.91
CA ARG A 229 -0.58 -0.14 -23.83
C ARG A 229 0.54 0.35 -24.76
N ASP A 230 1.73 0.67 -24.21
CA ASP A 230 2.85 1.15 -25.01
C ASP A 230 3.27 0.11 -26.07
N PHE A 231 3.27 -1.18 -25.70
CA PHE A 231 3.53 -2.28 -26.66
C PHE A 231 2.42 -2.41 -27.70
N ALA A 232 1.14 -2.33 -27.30
CA ALA A 232 0.01 -2.40 -28.23
C ALA A 232 0.04 -1.29 -29.27
N GLN A 233 0.43 -0.07 -28.88
CA GLN A 233 0.53 1.08 -29.77
C GLN A 233 1.70 1.00 -30.73
N VAL A 234 2.83 0.40 -30.32
CA VAL A 234 4.07 0.39 -31.14
C VAL A 234 4.23 -0.89 -31.94
N LYS A 235 3.83 -2.04 -31.39
CA LYS A 235 4.05 -3.36 -31.99
C LYS A 235 2.76 -4.08 -32.39
N GLY A 236 1.60 -3.57 -31.98
CA GLY A 236 0.28 -4.13 -32.24
C GLY A 236 -0.60 -3.19 -33.06
N GLU A 237 -1.90 -3.49 -33.09
CA GLU A 237 -2.94 -2.70 -33.78
C GLU A 237 -3.60 -1.64 -32.89
N GLY A 238 -3.01 -1.33 -31.71
CA GLY A 238 -3.55 -0.36 -30.76
C GLY A 238 -4.64 -0.92 -29.82
N VAL A 239 -4.93 -2.22 -29.92
CA VAL A 239 -5.86 -2.93 -29.05
C VAL A 239 -5.08 -3.98 -28.23
N ILE A 240 -5.45 -4.11 -26.95
CA ILE A 240 -4.85 -5.07 -26.04
C ILE A 240 -5.73 -6.33 -26.02
N ASP A 241 -5.32 -7.37 -26.72
CA ASP A 241 -5.84 -8.73 -26.60
C ASP A 241 -4.92 -9.61 -25.74
N ALA A 242 -5.26 -10.89 -25.57
CA ALA A 242 -4.48 -11.82 -24.77
C ALA A 242 -3.05 -12.03 -25.30
N GLU A 243 -2.87 -12.05 -26.63
CA GLU A 243 -1.58 -12.27 -27.26
C GLU A 243 -0.66 -11.06 -27.06
N THR A 244 -1.16 -9.88 -27.34
CA THR A 244 -0.44 -8.60 -27.13
C THR A 244 -0.08 -8.43 -25.66
N ALA A 245 -1.01 -8.71 -24.72
CA ALA A 245 -0.74 -8.65 -23.31
C ALA A 245 0.35 -9.64 -22.88
N ALA A 246 0.25 -10.91 -23.31
CA ALA A 246 1.24 -11.92 -22.97
C ALA A 246 2.63 -11.60 -23.55
N MET A 247 2.70 -11.16 -24.81
CA MET A 247 3.94 -10.73 -25.46
C MET A 247 4.61 -9.57 -24.69
N ALA A 248 3.85 -8.54 -24.36
CA ALA A 248 4.36 -7.39 -23.64
C ALA A 248 4.85 -7.76 -22.23
N LEU A 249 4.06 -8.53 -21.48
CA LEU A 249 4.41 -8.95 -20.12
C LEU A 249 5.63 -9.87 -20.08
N ASN A 250 5.77 -10.75 -21.06
CA ASN A 250 6.97 -11.59 -21.22
C ASN A 250 8.21 -10.75 -21.55
N ALA A 251 8.08 -9.73 -22.41
CA ALA A 251 9.16 -8.79 -22.71
C ALA A 251 9.56 -7.93 -21.49
N LEU A 252 8.64 -7.72 -20.54
CA LEU A 252 8.89 -7.10 -19.24
C LEU A 252 9.41 -8.07 -18.18
N GLU A 253 9.68 -9.31 -18.56
CA GLU A 253 10.14 -10.39 -17.66
C GLU A 253 9.18 -10.71 -16.50
N VAL A 254 7.88 -10.41 -16.65
CA VAL A 254 6.82 -10.76 -15.71
C VAL A 254 6.23 -12.10 -16.12
N ASP A 255 6.35 -13.12 -15.27
CA ASP A 255 5.89 -14.48 -15.58
C ASP A 255 4.36 -14.68 -15.43
N GLY A 256 3.86 -15.90 -15.66
CA GLY A 256 2.43 -16.23 -15.67
C GLY A 256 1.67 -15.98 -14.36
N ILE A 257 2.38 -15.88 -13.23
CA ILE A 257 1.82 -15.56 -11.91
C ILE A 257 2.27 -14.19 -11.38
N GLY A 258 2.96 -13.41 -12.22
CA GLY A 258 3.35 -12.05 -11.87
C GLY A 258 4.71 -11.92 -11.20
N LEU A 259 5.54 -12.97 -11.14
CA LEU A 259 6.91 -12.83 -10.62
C LEU A 259 7.79 -12.09 -11.63
N ASP A 260 8.49 -11.07 -11.16
CA ASP A 260 9.49 -10.39 -11.95
C ASP A 260 10.89 -11.01 -11.77
N ARG A 261 11.89 -10.39 -12.39
CA ARG A 261 13.27 -10.85 -12.31
C ARG A 261 13.80 -10.88 -10.87
N THR A 262 13.46 -9.90 -10.05
CA THR A 262 13.95 -9.82 -8.66
C THR A 262 13.33 -10.90 -7.78
N ASP A 263 12.03 -11.19 -7.93
CA ASP A 263 11.39 -12.31 -7.20
C ASP A 263 12.06 -13.64 -7.54
N ARG A 264 12.25 -13.89 -8.83
CA ARG A 264 12.91 -15.14 -9.26
C ARG A 264 14.35 -15.24 -8.78
N ASN A 265 15.10 -14.11 -8.79
CA ASN A 265 16.46 -14.06 -8.24
C ASN A 265 16.48 -14.30 -6.73
N MET A 266 15.50 -13.75 -6.00
CA MET A 266 15.34 -13.98 -4.57
C MET A 266 15.07 -15.46 -4.27
N LEU A 267 14.11 -16.08 -4.94
CA LEU A 267 13.79 -17.50 -4.77
C LEU A 267 14.96 -18.42 -5.16
N SER A 268 15.60 -18.17 -6.32
CA SER A 268 16.77 -18.92 -6.77
C SER A 268 17.93 -18.79 -5.78
N SER A 269 18.15 -17.59 -5.23
CA SER A 269 19.20 -17.39 -4.22
C SER A 269 18.94 -18.20 -2.95
N ILE A 270 17.70 -18.20 -2.44
CA ILE A 270 17.32 -19.02 -1.28
C ILE A 270 17.57 -20.50 -1.57
N ILE A 271 17.20 -20.97 -2.77
CA ILE A 271 17.29 -22.39 -3.15
C ILE A 271 18.73 -22.81 -3.42
N GLU A 272 19.43 -22.08 -4.29
CA GLU A 272 20.73 -22.52 -4.81
C GLU A 272 21.89 -22.19 -3.88
N LYS A 273 21.89 -20.97 -3.30
CA LYS A 273 22.98 -20.50 -2.46
C LYS A 273 22.83 -20.90 -0.99
N PHE A 274 21.57 -21.00 -0.51
CA PHE A 274 21.28 -21.32 0.89
C PHE A 274 20.57 -22.66 1.08
N GLY A 275 20.55 -23.50 0.05
CA GLY A 275 20.02 -24.87 0.12
C GLY A 275 18.51 -24.95 0.47
N GLY A 276 17.73 -23.91 0.15
CA GLY A 276 16.32 -23.78 0.50
C GLY A 276 16.04 -22.98 1.77
N GLY A 277 17.06 -22.54 2.47
CA GLY A 277 16.99 -21.76 3.72
C GLY A 277 17.14 -22.64 4.98
N PRO A 278 16.98 -22.07 6.18
CA PRO A 278 16.59 -20.68 6.45
C PRO A 278 17.71 -19.65 6.20
N VAL A 279 17.38 -18.49 5.65
CA VAL A 279 18.30 -17.39 5.42
C VAL A 279 17.79 -16.09 6.07
N GLY A 280 18.66 -15.37 6.76
CA GLY A 280 18.35 -14.08 7.38
C GLY A 280 18.04 -12.99 6.34
N LEU A 281 17.24 -11.98 6.73
CA LEU A 281 16.84 -10.89 5.85
C LEU A 281 18.03 -10.13 5.28
N ASP A 282 18.96 -9.68 6.14
CA ASP A 282 20.12 -8.88 5.75
C ASP A 282 21.07 -9.67 4.82
N THR A 283 21.23 -10.97 5.08
CA THR A 283 22.04 -11.86 4.22
C THR A 283 21.42 -12.00 2.83
N LEU A 284 20.08 -12.16 2.78
CA LEU A 284 19.35 -12.28 1.53
C LEU A 284 19.40 -10.95 0.76
N ALA A 285 19.18 -9.83 1.44
CA ALA A 285 19.25 -8.48 0.89
C ALA A 285 20.61 -8.21 0.23
N ALA A 286 21.69 -8.45 0.97
CA ALA A 286 23.05 -8.33 0.44
C ALA A 286 23.31 -9.27 -0.75
N CYS A 287 22.71 -10.47 -0.75
CA CYS A 287 22.91 -11.47 -1.80
C CYS A 287 22.25 -11.07 -3.14
N ILE A 288 21.10 -10.39 -3.09
CA ILE A 288 20.34 -9.99 -4.30
C ILE A 288 20.53 -8.52 -4.66
N GLY A 289 21.22 -7.73 -3.81
CA GLY A 289 21.50 -6.30 -4.04
C GLY A 289 20.28 -5.40 -3.79
N GLU A 290 19.42 -5.78 -2.81
CA GLU A 290 18.23 -5.02 -2.43
C GLU A 290 18.33 -4.57 -0.97
N GLU A 291 17.56 -3.53 -0.61
CA GLU A 291 17.44 -3.12 0.79
C GLU A 291 16.52 -4.09 1.57
N PRO A 292 16.83 -4.38 2.86
CA PRO A 292 16.01 -5.27 3.69
C PRO A 292 14.54 -4.88 3.75
N ASP A 293 14.24 -3.59 3.94
CA ASP A 293 12.88 -3.06 3.98
C ASP A 293 12.15 -3.28 2.64
N THR A 294 12.85 -3.17 1.51
CA THR A 294 12.27 -3.43 0.19
C THR A 294 11.86 -4.90 0.05
N ILE A 295 12.69 -5.82 0.52
CA ILE A 295 12.34 -7.25 0.51
C ILE A 295 11.09 -7.48 1.36
N GLU A 296 11.07 -6.97 2.59
CA GLU A 296 9.99 -7.21 3.55
C GLU A 296 8.66 -6.53 3.14
N ASP A 297 8.72 -5.35 2.53
CA ASP A 297 7.52 -4.58 2.19
C ASP A 297 6.98 -4.83 0.78
N VAL A 298 7.85 -5.21 -0.18
CA VAL A 298 7.48 -5.29 -1.60
C VAL A 298 7.42 -6.74 -2.11
N TYR A 299 8.45 -7.55 -1.82
CA TYR A 299 8.58 -8.90 -2.40
C TYR A 299 7.97 -9.98 -1.50
N GLU A 300 8.29 -10.00 -0.21
CA GLU A 300 7.82 -11.04 0.72
C GLU A 300 6.29 -11.17 0.81
N PRO A 301 5.49 -10.09 0.86
CA PRO A 301 4.06 -10.23 1.07
C PRO A 301 3.38 -11.10 0.02
N TYR A 302 3.75 -10.95 -1.25
CA TYR A 302 3.19 -11.76 -2.32
C TYR A 302 3.73 -13.19 -2.31
N LEU A 303 5.03 -13.37 -2.12
CA LEU A 303 5.65 -14.70 -2.08
C LEU A 303 5.16 -15.53 -0.89
N LEU A 304 4.90 -14.90 0.27
CA LEU A 304 4.25 -15.54 1.43
C LEU A 304 2.81 -15.94 1.11
N GLN A 305 2.05 -15.05 0.46
CA GLN A 305 0.65 -15.29 0.12
C GLN A 305 0.47 -16.47 -0.84
N ILE A 306 1.29 -16.56 -1.89
CA ILE A 306 1.26 -17.68 -2.83
C ILE A 306 1.95 -18.94 -2.28
N GLY A 307 2.48 -18.86 -1.06
CA GLY A 307 3.10 -19.98 -0.37
C GLY A 307 4.47 -20.38 -0.92
N PHE A 308 5.18 -19.50 -1.62
CA PHE A 308 6.51 -19.80 -2.18
C PHE A 308 7.62 -19.71 -1.14
N ILE A 309 7.43 -18.87 -0.13
CA ILE A 309 8.34 -18.79 1.01
C ILE A 309 7.58 -18.97 2.33
N LYS A 310 8.31 -19.37 3.36
CA LYS A 310 7.87 -19.39 4.76
C LYS A 310 8.81 -18.54 5.59
N LYS A 311 8.24 -17.78 6.55
CA LYS A 311 9.01 -16.98 7.53
C LYS A 311 9.13 -17.81 8.81
N THR A 312 10.36 -18.08 9.23
CA THR A 312 10.66 -18.80 10.47
C THR A 312 11.48 -17.91 11.41
N PRO A 313 11.63 -18.24 12.69
CA PRO A 313 12.48 -17.48 13.60
C PRO A 313 13.95 -17.39 13.14
N ARG A 314 14.42 -18.36 12.34
CA ARG A 314 15.79 -18.39 11.80
C ARG A 314 15.93 -17.66 10.46
N GLY A 315 14.81 -17.30 9.79
CA GLY A 315 14.81 -16.62 8.50
C GLY A 315 13.81 -17.16 7.50
N ARG A 316 14.04 -16.85 6.22
CA ARG A 316 13.18 -17.20 5.08
C ARG A 316 13.56 -18.56 4.51
N MET A 317 12.56 -19.35 4.16
CA MET A 317 12.72 -20.66 3.53
C MET A 317 11.86 -20.75 2.28
N ALA A 318 12.41 -21.34 1.21
CA ALA A 318 11.65 -21.67 0.02
C ALA A 318 10.83 -22.94 0.25
N THR A 319 9.61 -22.97 -0.29
CA THR A 319 8.70 -24.12 -0.19
C THR A 319 8.80 -24.98 -1.45
N LYS A 320 8.18 -26.15 -1.41
CA LYS A 320 8.07 -27.02 -2.59
C LYS A 320 7.47 -26.30 -3.79
N LEU A 321 6.48 -25.43 -3.57
CA LEU A 321 5.84 -24.67 -4.65
C LEU A 321 6.83 -23.77 -5.40
N ALA A 322 7.78 -23.16 -4.68
CA ALA A 322 8.83 -22.35 -5.30
C ALA A 322 9.80 -23.20 -6.15
N TYR A 323 10.18 -24.38 -5.64
CA TYR A 323 11.03 -25.33 -6.40
C TYR A 323 10.33 -25.80 -7.67
N ASP A 324 9.07 -26.20 -7.57
CA ASP A 324 8.27 -26.68 -8.70
C ASP A 324 8.11 -25.58 -9.76
N HIS A 325 7.85 -24.34 -9.33
CA HIS A 325 7.69 -23.18 -10.23
C HIS A 325 8.98 -22.84 -10.98
N LEU A 326 10.14 -22.89 -10.30
CA LEU A 326 11.43 -22.62 -10.93
C LEU A 326 11.99 -23.82 -11.70
N GLY A 327 11.32 -24.98 -11.68
CA GLY A 327 11.79 -26.22 -12.31
C GLY A 327 13.04 -26.80 -11.66
N ILE A 328 13.31 -26.46 -10.40
CA ILE A 328 14.48 -26.94 -9.66
C ILE A 328 14.10 -28.17 -8.83
N ARG A 329 14.88 -29.23 -8.93
CA ARG A 329 14.63 -30.44 -8.12
C ARG A 329 15.06 -30.22 -6.67
N MET A 330 14.17 -30.49 -5.72
CA MET A 330 14.52 -30.55 -4.30
C MET A 330 15.53 -31.69 -4.07
N LYS A 331 16.66 -31.39 -3.45
CA LYS A 331 17.61 -32.42 -3.02
C LYS A 331 16.97 -33.21 -1.87
N GLY A 332 16.91 -34.55 -1.99
CA GLY A 332 16.31 -35.45 -0.97
C GLY A 332 16.98 -35.25 0.40
N GLY A 333 16.18 -35.12 1.44
CA GLY A 333 16.59 -34.88 2.85
C GLY A 333 15.78 -33.79 3.56
N PHE A 334 15.08 -32.94 2.82
CA PHE A 334 14.34 -31.81 3.43
C PHE A 334 12.96 -32.19 3.98
N TYR A 335 12.37 -33.34 3.60
CA TYR A 335 11.04 -33.77 4.07
C TYR A 335 11.02 -34.16 5.55
N GLU A 336 12.11 -34.73 6.09
CA GLU A 336 12.17 -35.17 7.49
C GLU A 336 12.34 -34.01 8.50
N GLN A 337 12.87 -32.84 8.05
CA GLN A 337 13.02 -31.67 8.94
C GLN A 337 11.79 -30.76 8.97
N GLN A 338 10.95 -30.78 7.94
CA GLN A 338 9.74 -29.92 7.91
C GLN A 338 8.60 -30.43 8.80
N GLU A 339 8.54 -31.74 9.10
CA GLU A 339 7.54 -32.31 10.02
C GLU A 339 7.96 -32.22 11.50
N MET A 340 9.26 -32.09 11.79
CA MET A 340 9.76 -32.00 13.15
C MET A 340 9.76 -30.59 13.77
N ASP A 341 9.54 -29.54 12.96
CA ASP A 341 9.47 -28.12 13.46
C ASP A 341 8.01 -27.63 13.66
N ILE A 342 7.02 -28.55 13.70
CA ILE A 342 5.58 -28.21 13.87
C ILE A 342 5.03 -28.61 15.26
N ASP A 343 5.86 -29.18 16.15
CA ASP A 343 5.49 -29.48 17.55
C ASP A 343 5.97 -28.39 18.52
#